data_5a0489a119c5241fe7c6a6fc7aa30e33
#
_entry.id   5a0489a119c5241fe7c6a6fc7aa30e33
#
_cell.length_a   1.000
_cell.length_b   1.000
_cell.length_c   1.000
_cell.angle_alpha   90.00
_cell.angle_beta   90.00
_cell.angle_gamma   90.00
#
_symmetry.space_group_name_H-M   'P 1'
#
loop_
_entity.id
_entity.type
_entity.pdbx_description
1 polymer ?
#
loop_
_entity_poly.entity_id
_entity_poly.type
_entity_poly.pdbx_seq_one_letter_code
_entity_poly.pdbx_strand_id
1 'polypeptide(L)'
;PEALRAAITPRTKLLILPYPNNPTGAIMNRDELQAIANVIRETNIMVLSDEIYNSLTYGPDRHVCFAEIEGMKERTIVVDGFSKSYAMTGWRLGWAMGPKEIMRHICKIHQFGIMSAPTTAQFAGIEAIRTGDDDIARMRDQYDLRRRFLLGELRSMGLDCFEPEGAFYIFPSIESTGLTSEEFCERLLHEQEVAVIPGSAFGASGEGHVRISYSYSMNHLREACSRMRKFLENLKQEQK
;
A
#
# COMPACT_ATOMS: atom_id res chain seq x y z
N PRO A 1 17.85 3.52 -5.15
CA PRO A 1 18.34 4.74 -5.85
C PRO A 1 18.89 4.44 -7.24
N GLU A 2 19.64 3.35 -7.43
CA GLU A 2 20.29 2.98 -8.69
C GLU A 2 19.26 2.69 -9.79
N ALA A 3 18.25 1.92 -9.51
CA ALA A 3 17.15 1.60 -10.45
C ALA A 3 16.41 2.88 -10.87
N LEU A 4 16.16 3.81 -9.93
CA LEU A 4 15.57 5.11 -10.24
C LEU A 4 16.49 5.92 -11.16
N ARG A 5 17.79 5.99 -10.86
CA ARG A 5 18.76 6.71 -11.70
C ARG A 5 18.81 6.16 -13.11
N ALA A 6 18.77 4.84 -13.27
CA ALA A 6 18.76 4.18 -14.58
C ALA A 6 17.45 4.42 -15.37
N ALA A 7 16.33 4.62 -14.69
CA ALA A 7 15.04 4.86 -15.32
C ALA A 7 14.81 6.33 -15.77
N ILE A 8 15.57 7.28 -15.22
CA ILE A 8 15.42 8.71 -15.56
C ILE A 8 15.91 8.98 -16.98
N THR A 9 15.07 9.67 -17.74
CA THR A 9 15.38 10.15 -19.09
C THR A 9 15.10 11.65 -19.21
N PRO A 10 15.51 12.34 -20.27
CA PRO A 10 15.13 13.75 -20.50
C PRO A 10 13.62 14.00 -20.58
N ARG A 11 12.82 12.96 -20.76
CA ARG A 11 11.35 13.02 -20.78
C ARG A 11 10.70 12.81 -19.41
N THR A 12 11.47 12.37 -18.41
CA THR A 12 10.95 12.13 -17.05
C THR A 12 10.54 13.45 -16.39
N LYS A 13 9.26 13.58 -16.04
CA LYS A 13 8.68 14.79 -15.44
C LYS A 13 8.16 14.58 -14.02
N LEU A 14 7.74 13.37 -13.71
CA LEU A 14 7.09 13.03 -12.46
C LEU A 14 7.64 11.71 -11.93
N LEU A 15 7.95 11.67 -10.66
CA LEU A 15 8.19 10.47 -9.87
C LEU A 15 6.97 10.25 -8.97
N ILE A 16 6.40 9.05 -8.99
CA ILE A 16 5.31 8.65 -8.10
C ILE A 16 5.89 7.74 -7.02
N LEU A 17 5.70 8.12 -5.75
CA LEU A 17 6.15 7.37 -4.57
C LEU A 17 4.93 6.95 -3.73
N PRO A 18 4.40 5.73 -3.92
CA PRO A 18 3.25 5.23 -3.18
C PRO A 18 3.73 4.43 -1.95
N TYR A 19 4.08 5.11 -0.87
CA TYR A 19 4.54 4.50 0.39
C TYR A 19 3.79 5.06 1.61
N PRO A 20 3.38 4.20 2.58
CA PRO A 20 3.50 2.73 2.61
C PRO A 20 2.85 2.06 1.41
N ASN A 21 3.48 0.98 0.92
CA ASN A 21 3.21 0.45 -0.41
C ASN A 21 2.06 -0.56 -0.45
N ASN A 22 1.25 -0.47 -1.47
CA ASN A 22 0.35 -1.51 -1.95
C ASN A 22 0.95 -2.06 -3.27
N PRO A 23 1.36 -3.33 -3.37
CA PRO A 23 0.86 -4.50 -2.64
C PRO A 23 1.73 -5.01 -1.48
N THR A 24 2.96 -4.54 -1.30
CA THR A 24 3.98 -5.21 -0.50
C THR A 24 3.90 -4.93 1.00
N GLY A 25 3.30 -3.80 1.39
CA GLY A 25 3.36 -3.29 2.75
C GLY A 25 4.73 -2.70 3.14
N ALA A 26 5.62 -2.48 2.17
CA ALA A 26 6.90 -1.83 2.42
C ALA A 26 6.72 -0.36 2.79
N ILE A 27 7.61 0.13 3.63
CA ILE A 27 7.79 1.56 3.94
C ILE A 27 9.14 2.04 3.41
N MET A 28 9.36 3.33 3.45
CA MET A 28 10.69 3.93 3.26
C MET A 28 11.05 4.75 4.49
N ASN A 29 12.21 4.50 5.06
CA ASN A 29 12.75 5.30 6.15
C ASN A 29 13.37 6.61 5.62
N ARG A 30 13.79 7.50 6.55
CA ARG A 30 14.34 8.80 6.19
C ARG A 30 15.59 8.71 5.32
N ASP A 31 16.48 7.76 5.56
CA ASP A 31 17.73 7.62 4.81
C ASP A 31 17.47 7.13 3.39
N GLU A 32 16.52 6.22 3.22
CA GLU A 32 16.08 5.75 1.90
C GLU A 32 15.41 6.87 1.09
N LEU A 33 14.53 7.65 1.73
CA LEU A 33 13.91 8.82 1.10
C LEU A 33 14.95 9.88 0.75
N GLN A 34 15.96 10.10 1.60
CA GLN A 34 17.07 11.00 1.32
C GLN A 34 17.90 10.50 0.12
N ALA A 35 18.13 9.21 0.00
CA ALA A 35 18.82 8.63 -1.15
C ALA A 35 18.04 8.83 -2.45
N ILE A 36 16.71 8.69 -2.43
CA ILE A 36 15.83 9.02 -3.56
C ILE A 36 15.91 10.52 -3.90
N ALA A 37 15.82 11.39 -2.90
CA ALA A 37 15.91 12.83 -3.06
C ALA A 37 17.24 13.26 -3.73
N ASN A 38 18.35 12.64 -3.33
CA ASN A 38 19.66 12.92 -3.93
C ASN A 38 19.73 12.57 -5.41
N VAL A 39 19.00 11.53 -5.86
CA VAL A 39 18.96 11.18 -7.30
C VAL A 39 18.28 12.26 -8.14
N ILE A 40 17.21 12.89 -7.60
CA ILE A 40 16.41 13.86 -8.36
C ILE A 40 16.76 15.32 -8.08
N ARG A 41 17.69 15.58 -7.14
CA ARG A 41 18.01 16.94 -6.66
C ARG A 41 18.35 17.90 -7.79
N GLU A 42 19.23 17.48 -8.69
CA GLU A 42 19.71 18.28 -9.82
C GLU A 42 18.82 18.18 -11.07
N THR A 43 17.58 17.72 -10.90
CA THR A 43 16.61 17.59 -11.99
C THR A 43 15.40 18.49 -11.78
N ASN A 44 14.58 18.63 -12.83
CA ASN A 44 13.27 19.29 -12.74
C ASN A 44 12.11 18.31 -12.49
N ILE A 45 12.40 17.12 -11.99
CA ILE A 45 11.39 16.09 -11.72
C ILE A 45 10.57 16.53 -10.51
N MET A 46 9.24 16.52 -10.68
CA MET A 46 8.27 16.68 -9.60
C MET A 46 8.02 15.33 -8.94
N VAL A 47 7.55 15.35 -7.69
CA VAL A 47 7.20 14.14 -6.95
C VAL A 47 5.73 14.16 -6.58
N LEU A 48 5.02 13.07 -6.81
CA LEU A 48 3.72 12.79 -6.24
C LEU A 48 3.92 11.72 -5.17
N SER A 49 3.81 12.12 -3.91
CA SER A 49 3.90 11.23 -2.75
C SER A 49 2.50 10.80 -2.37
N ASP A 50 2.16 9.54 -2.64
CA ASP A 50 0.89 8.95 -2.22
C ASP A 50 1.07 8.33 -0.85
N GLU A 51 0.57 9.04 0.16
CA GLU A 51 0.76 8.73 1.58
C GLU A 51 -0.53 8.20 2.25
N ILE A 52 -1.44 7.63 1.45
CA ILE A 52 -2.77 7.18 1.92
C ILE A 52 -2.72 6.17 3.09
N TYR A 53 -1.59 5.51 3.31
CA TYR A 53 -1.35 4.57 4.40
C TYR A 53 -0.43 5.10 5.50
N ASN A 54 -0.10 6.39 5.54
CA ASN A 54 0.87 7.01 6.43
C ASN A 54 0.70 6.67 7.92
N SER A 55 -0.54 6.62 8.39
CA SER A 55 -0.87 6.32 9.78
C SER A 55 -0.92 4.82 10.10
N LEU A 56 -0.80 3.98 9.09
CA LEU A 56 -0.83 2.52 9.20
C LEU A 56 0.58 1.95 9.00
N THR A 57 1.49 2.31 9.91
CA THR A 57 2.85 1.78 9.98
C THR A 57 3.05 1.01 11.30
N TYR A 58 3.88 -0.03 11.27
CA TYR A 58 4.11 -0.97 12.36
C TYR A 58 5.59 -0.97 12.73
N GLY A 59 5.89 -1.28 13.99
CA GLY A 59 7.27 -1.26 14.47
C GLY A 59 7.73 0.12 14.95
N PRO A 60 9.05 0.33 15.10
CA PRO A 60 9.61 1.56 15.65
C PRO A 60 9.62 2.72 14.66
N ASP A 61 9.69 2.42 13.36
CA ASP A 61 9.79 3.43 12.33
C ASP A 61 8.41 4.00 11.99
N ARG A 62 8.32 5.32 12.05
CA ARG A 62 7.11 6.05 11.63
C ARG A 62 7.27 6.49 10.18
N HIS A 63 6.13 6.66 9.52
CA HIS A 63 6.09 7.28 8.21
C HIS A 63 6.81 8.64 8.21
N VAL A 64 7.60 8.88 7.16
CA VAL A 64 8.25 10.15 6.88
C VAL A 64 7.66 10.69 5.59
N CYS A 65 7.07 11.88 5.65
CA CYS A 65 6.57 12.55 4.45
C CYS A 65 7.74 12.97 3.54
N PHE A 66 7.67 12.66 2.25
CA PHE A 66 8.75 13.02 1.32
C PHE A 66 8.99 14.53 1.24
N ALA A 67 7.96 15.34 1.47
CA ALA A 67 8.08 16.81 1.51
C ALA A 67 8.90 17.33 2.71
N GLU A 68 9.16 16.50 3.74
CA GLU A 68 10.04 16.85 4.86
C GLU A 68 11.53 16.66 4.56
N ILE A 69 11.86 15.97 3.47
CA ILE A 69 13.25 15.79 3.04
C ILE A 69 13.76 17.14 2.49
N GLU A 70 14.96 17.52 2.89
CA GLU A 70 15.55 18.80 2.53
C GLU A 70 15.58 19.05 1.02
N GLY A 71 15.01 20.17 0.59
CA GLY A 71 14.91 20.58 -0.80
C GLY A 71 13.80 19.88 -1.60
N MET A 72 12.95 19.05 -0.95
CA MET A 72 11.88 18.33 -1.65
C MET A 72 10.50 19.00 -1.52
N LYS A 73 10.29 19.88 -0.53
CA LYS A 73 9.00 20.54 -0.30
C LYS A 73 8.46 21.27 -1.54
N GLU A 74 9.31 22.00 -2.24
CA GLU A 74 8.91 22.84 -3.37
C GLU A 74 8.68 22.07 -4.68
N ARG A 75 8.84 20.75 -4.66
CA ARG A 75 8.62 19.87 -5.80
C ARG A 75 7.75 18.66 -5.50
N THR A 76 7.20 18.57 -4.28
CA THR A 76 6.39 17.43 -3.87
C THR A 76 4.92 17.81 -3.77
N ILE A 77 4.08 16.97 -4.39
CA ILE A 77 2.63 16.95 -4.20
C ILE A 77 2.33 15.76 -3.32
N VAL A 78 1.89 16.00 -2.11
CA VAL A 78 1.43 14.96 -1.17
C VAL A 78 -0.05 14.72 -1.40
N VAL A 79 -0.44 13.47 -1.60
CA VAL A 79 -1.84 13.05 -1.65
C VAL A 79 -2.13 12.06 -0.52
N ASP A 80 -3.25 12.26 0.12
CA ASP A 80 -3.70 11.43 1.24
C ASP A 80 -5.22 11.52 1.37
N GLY A 81 -5.80 10.83 2.35
CA GLY A 81 -7.24 10.87 2.55
C GLY A 81 -7.71 10.06 3.74
N PHE A 82 -9.01 10.09 3.92
CA PHE A 82 -9.68 9.49 5.08
C PHE A 82 -10.02 8.02 4.88
N SER A 83 -9.88 7.51 3.66
CA SER A 83 -10.34 6.17 3.28
C SER A 83 -9.71 5.06 4.10
N LYS A 84 -8.43 5.18 4.47
CA LYS A 84 -7.65 4.10 5.09
C LYS A 84 -7.45 4.35 6.58
N SER A 85 -6.81 5.45 6.93
CA SER A 85 -6.50 5.80 8.31
C SER A 85 -7.74 5.99 9.19
N TYR A 86 -8.84 6.46 8.61
CA TYR A 86 -10.11 6.67 9.31
C TYR A 86 -11.22 5.67 8.93
N ALA A 87 -10.89 4.62 8.16
CA ALA A 87 -11.86 3.64 7.65
C ALA A 87 -13.06 4.26 6.89
N MET A 88 -12.86 5.40 6.24
CA MET A 88 -13.90 6.20 5.58
C MET A 88 -13.94 5.99 4.06
N THR A 89 -13.77 4.76 3.58
CA THR A 89 -13.72 4.44 2.14
C THR A 89 -14.96 4.90 1.38
N GLY A 90 -16.14 4.72 1.95
CA GLY A 90 -17.43 5.10 1.36
C GLY A 90 -17.70 6.60 1.32
N TRP A 91 -17.02 7.41 2.13
CA TRP A 91 -17.20 8.86 2.22
C TRP A 91 -16.58 9.63 1.06
N ARG A 92 -15.69 9.00 0.29
CA ARG A 92 -15.06 9.57 -0.90
C ARG A 92 -14.37 10.91 -0.63
N LEU A 93 -13.55 10.99 0.42
CA LEU A 93 -12.86 12.20 0.85
C LEU A 93 -11.33 11.96 0.89
N GLY A 94 -10.61 12.86 0.26
CA GLY A 94 -9.15 12.93 0.27
C GLY A 94 -8.70 14.36 0.10
N TRP A 95 -7.40 14.57 0.16
CA TRP A 95 -6.79 15.89 0.03
C TRP A 95 -5.43 15.80 -0.69
N ALA A 96 -5.01 16.92 -1.24
CA ALA A 96 -3.68 17.08 -1.82
C ALA A 96 -3.07 18.38 -1.31
N MET A 97 -1.76 18.36 -1.07
CA MET A 97 -0.97 19.54 -0.71
C MET A 97 0.28 19.59 -1.56
N GLY A 98 0.72 20.78 -1.93
CA GLY A 98 1.92 20.95 -2.75
C GLY A 98 2.18 22.40 -3.12
N PRO A 99 3.13 22.65 -4.03
CA PRO A 99 3.49 24.00 -4.48
C PRO A 99 2.29 24.74 -5.05
N LYS A 100 2.08 25.98 -4.60
CA LYS A 100 0.91 26.81 -4.91
C LYS A 100 0.55 26.85 -6.40
N GLU A 101 1.55 26.99 -7.26
CA GLU A 101 1.33 27.11 -8.70
C GLU A 101 0.73 25.82 -9.29
N ILE A 102 1.22 24.67 -8.85
CA ILE A 102 0.69 23.36 -9.29
C ILE A 102 -0.69 23.13 -8.72
N MET A 103 -0.87 23.40 -7.41
CA MET A 103 -2.18 23.22 -6.75
C MET A 103 -3.27 24.08 -7.39
N ARG A 104 -2.93 25.28 -7.88
CA ARG A 104 -3.88 26.12 -8.64
C ARG A 104 -4.41 25.42 -9.89
N HIS A 105 -3.56 24.70 -10.61
CA HIS A 105 -3.96 23.96 -11.81
C HIS A 105 -4.73 22.70 -11.46
N ILE A 106 -4.32 21.96 -10.44
CA ILE A 106 -5.06 20.79 -9.93
C ILE A 106 -6.47 21.20 -9.49
N CYS A 107 -6.58 22.29 -8.71
CA CYS A 107 -7.87 22.81 -8.25
C CYS A 107 -8.77 23.21 -9.44
N LYS A 108 -8.22 23.86 -10.46
CA LYS A 108 -8.98 24.21 -11.66
C LYS A 108 -9.55 22.98 -12.37
N ILE A 109 -8.74 21.93 -12.56
CA ILE A 109 -9.20 20.68 -13.19
C ILE A 109 -10.27 20.01 -12.32
N HIS A 110 -10.02 19.93 -11.01
CA HIS A 110 -10.96 19.36 -10.06
C HIS A 110 -12.34 20.06 -10.07
N GLN A 111 -12.34 21.40 -10.13
CA GLN A 111 -13.58 22.18 -10.22
C GLN A 111 -14.40 21.84 -11.46
N PHE A 112 -13.75 21.63 -12.60
CA PHE A 112 -14.45 21.26 -13.83
C PHE A 112 -14.87 19.78 -13.85
N GLY A 113 -14.12 18.90 -13.16
CA GLY A 113 -14.41 17.46 -13.11
C GLY A 113 -15.51 17.08 -12.12
N ILE A 114 -15.42 17.57 -10.89
CA ILE A 114 -16.26 17.13 -9.76
C ILE A 114 -16.87 18.32 -9.00
N MET A 115 -16.33 19.52 -9.15
CA MET A 115 -16.67 20.74 -8.44
C MET A 115 -16.16 20.74 -6.98
N SER A 116 -16.63 19.84 -6.13
CA SER A 116 -16.17 19.70 -4.74
C SER A 116 -16.46 18.29 -4.19
N ALA A 117 -15.76 17.91 -3.12
CA ALA A 117 -16.13 16.74 -2.34
C ALA A 117 -17.52 16.91 -1.71
N PRO A 118 -18.27 15.83 -1.42
CA PRO A 118 -19.58 15.92 -0.77
C PRO A 118 -19.50 16.69 0.55
N THR A 119 -20.41 17.63 0.77
CA THR A 119 -20.42 18.48 1.97
C THR A 119 -20.48 17.67 3.27
N THR A 120 -21.30 16.62 3.31
CA THR A 120 -21.40 15.72 4.47
C THR A 120 -20.06 15.03 4.77
N ALA A 121 -19.32 14.63 3.73
CA ALA A 121 -17.99 14.03 3.88
C ALA A 121 -16.97 15.03 4.44
N GLN A 122 -17.05 16.31 4.03
CA GLN A 122 -16.19 17.37 4.56
C GLN A 122 -16.42 17.59 6.06
N PHE A 123 -17.67 17.64 6.52
CA PHE A 123 -17.98 17.76 7.96
C PHE A 123 -17.52 16.52 8.73
N ALA A 124 -17.72 15.32 8.19
CA ALA A 124 -17.21 14.08 8.79
C ALA A 124 -15.66 14.09 8.87
N GLY A 125 -14.98 14.61 7.83
CA GLY A 125 -13.52 14.75 7.82
C GLY A 125 -13.01 15.74 8.89
N ILE A 126 -13.72 16.85 9.13
CA ILE A 126 -13.38 17.79 10.20
C ILE A 126 -13.44 17.09 11.57
N GLU A 127 -14.49 16.31 11.81
CA GLU A 127 -14.65 15.58 13.06
C GLU A 127 -13.59 14.49 13.20
N ALA A 128 -13.31 13.73 12.13
CA ALA A 128 -12.29 12.71 12.09
C ALA A 128 -10.89 13.26 12.49
N ILE A 129 -10.52 14.43 11.97
CA ILE A 129 -9.23 15.07 12.33
C ILE A 129 -9.23 15.55 13.80
N ARG A 130 -10.37 15.97 14.33
CA ARG A 130 -10.44 16.50 15.69
C ARG A 130 -10.39 15.43 16.77
N THR A 131 -10.97 14.26 16.51
CA THR A 131 -11.26 13.26 17.54
C THR A 131 -10.82 11.85 17.20
N GLY A 132 -10.33 11.59 15.96
CA GLY A 132 -10.12 10.24 15.44
C GLY A 132 -8.78 9.60 15.76
N ASP A 133 -7.84 10.27 16.41
CA ASP A 133 -6.47 9.74 16.63
C ASP A 133 -6.46 8.43 17.45
N ASP A 134 -7.30 8.32 18.47
CA ASP A 134 -7.44 7.11 19.28
C ASP A 134 -8.06 5.95 18.47
N ASP A 135 -8.97 6.25 17.54
CA ASP A 135 -9.56 5.26 16.65
C ASP A 135 -8.52 4.71 15.67
N ILE A 136 -7.70 5.60 15.09
CA ILE A 136 -6.57 5.20 14.24
C ILE A 136 -5.61 4.29 15.01
N ALA A 137 -5.23 4.68 16.22
CA ALA A 137 -4.31 3.89 17.05
C ALA A 137 -4.88 2.49 17.33
N ARG A 138 -6.14 2.39 17.78
CA ARG A 138 -6.81 1.10 18.01
C ARG A 138 -6.89 0.24 16.76
N MET A 139 -7.21 0.84 15.62
CA MET A 139 -7.32 0.13 14.35
C MET A 139 -5.94 -0.37 13.88
N ARG A 140 -4.91 0.45 13.96
CA ARG A 140 -3.51 0.08 13.66
C ARG A 140 -3.05 -1.10 14.51
N ASP A 141 -3.32 -1.08 15.82
CA ASP A 141 -2.94 -2.17 16.72
C ASP A 141 -3.65 -3.49 16.34
N GLN A 142 -4.93 -3.41 15.92
CA GLN A 142 -5.65 -4.57 15.40
C GLN A 142 -5.06 -5.09 14.08
N TYR A 143 -4.64 -4.19 13.19
CA TYR A 143 -3.97 -4.60 11.96
C TYR A 143 -2.61 -5.23 12.24
N ASP A 144 -1.84 -4.74 13.20
CA ASP A 144 -0.56 -5.34 13.57
C ASP A 144 -0.72 -6.77 14.15
N LEU A 145 -1.74 -7.00 14.96
CA LEU A 145 -2.07 -8.35 15.44
C LEU A 145 -2.40 -9.30 14.27
N ARG A 146 -3.19 -8.85 13.31
CA ARG A 146 -3.57 -9.63 12.12
C ARG A 146 -2.37 -9.86 11.20
N ARG A 147 -1.53 -8.85 11.01
CA ARG A 147 -0.29 -8.92 10.24
C ARG A 147 0.62 -10.02 10.77
N ARG A 148 0.92 -9.97 12.08
CA ARG A 148 1.79 -10.96 12.75
C ARG A 148 1.22 -12.37 12.69
N PHE A 149 -0.09 -12.53 12.89
CA PHE A 149 -0.76 -13.80 12.75
C PHE A 149 -0.61 -14.35 11.34
N LEU A 150 -0.98 -13.56 10.33
CA LEU A 150 -0.95 -14.00 8.93
C LEU A 150 0.47 -14.32 8.45
N LEU A 151 1.45 -13.49 8.82
CA LEU A 151 2.87 -13.73 8.51
C LEU A 151 3.35 -15.07 9.08
N GLY A 152 3.00 -15.39 10.34
CA GLY A 152 3.32 -16.66 10.96
C GLY A 152 2.68 -17.86 10.25
N GLU A 153 1.40 -17.75 9.90
CA GLU A 153 0.67 -18.79 9.16
C GLU A 153 1.29 -19.06 7.79
N LEU A 154 1.56 -18.01 7.00
CA LEU A 154 2.14 -18.14 5.66
C LEU A 154 3.52 -18.80 5.70
N ARG A 155 4.39 -18.35 6.60
CA ARG A 155 5.71 -18.97 6.82
C ARG A 155 5.60 -20.44 7.25
N SER A 156 4.63 -20.77 8.10
CA SER A 156 4.38 -22.16 8.52
C SER A 156 3.89 -23.06 7.38
N MET A 157 3.27 -22.49 6.34
CA MET A 157 2.87 -23.19 5.12
C MET A 157 4.02 -23.36 4.12
N GLY A 158 5.17 -22.73 4.36
CA GLY A 158 6.33 -22.76 3.46
C GLY A 158 6.29 -21.69 2.37
N LEU A 159 5.46 -20.66 2.53
CA LEU A 159 5.43 -19.50 1.66
C LEU A 159 6.39 -18.44 2.21
N ASP A 160 7.42 -18.11 1.43
CA ASP A 160 8.34 -17.03 1.81
C ASP A 160 7.63 -15.68 1.73
N CYS A 161 7.91 -14.83 2.70
CA CYS A 161 7.21 -13.57 2.81
C CYS A 161 8.06 -12.48 3.45
N PHE A 162 8.18 -11.36 2.73
CA PHE A 162 8.64 -10.10 3.32
C PHE A 162 7.72 -9.70 4.46
N GLU A 163 8.29 -9.22 5.56
CA GLU A 163 7.51 -8.71 6.68
C GLU A 163 7.00 -7.30 6.37
N PRO A 164 5.69 -7.11 6.16
CA PRO A 164 5.16 -5.78 5.84
C PRO A 164 5.24 -4.86 7.07
N GLU A 165 5.70 -3.63 6.86
CA GLU A 165 5.86 -2.61 7.89
C GLU A 165 4.81 -1.51 7.80
N GLY A 166 3.96 -1.54 6.76
CA GLY A 166 2.88 -0.59 6.57
C GLY A 166 1.70 -1.13 5.78
N ALA A 167 0.67 -0.31 5.60
CA ALA A 167 -0.61 -0.64 4.96
C ALA A 167 -1.35 -1.80 5.67
N PHE A 168 -2.11 -2.59 4.94
CA PHE A 168 -2.78 -3.79 5.45
C PHE A 168 -2.74 -4.93 4.42
N TYR A 169 -1.59 -5.07 3.75
CA TYR A 169 -1.33 -6.10 2.74
C TYR A 169 -0.08 -6.90 3.10
N ILE A 170 -0.08 -8.15 2.67
CA ILE A 170 1.07 -9.05 2.71
C ILE A 170 1.23 -9.69 1.32
N PHE A 171 2.47 -9.90 0.90
CA PHE A 171 2.81 -10.27 -0.46
C PHE A 171 3.75 -11.49 -0.50
N PRO A 172 3.24 -12.69 -0.11
CA PRO A 172 4.04 -13.90 -0.10
C PRO A 172 4.41 -14.36 -1.49
N SER A 173 5.59 -14.98 -1.62
CA SER A 173 5.98 -15.75 -2.79
C SER A 173 5.23 -17.08 -2.84
N ILE A 174 4.78 -17.44 -4.03
CA ILE A 174 4.14 -18.71 -4.36
C ILE A 174 4.99 -19.56 -5.31
N GLU A 175 6.22 -19.14 -5.61
CA GLU A 175 7.12 -19.82 -6.55
C GLU A 175 7.33 -21.29 -6.19
N SER A 176 7.33 -21.61 -4.89
CA SER A 176 7.45 -22.99 -4.39
C SER A 176 6.31 -23.92 -4.84
N THR A 177 5.21 -23.37 -5.34
CA THR A 177 4.06 -24.14 -5.85
C THR A 177 4.19 -24.54 -7.31
N GLY A 178 5.08 -23.88 -8.06
CA GLY A 178 5.25 -24.07 -9.51
C GLY A 178 4.12 -23.49 -10.37
N LEU A 179 3.12 -22.82 -9.74
CA LEU A 179 2.02 -22.15 -10.44
C LEU A 179 2.38 -20.70 -10.76
N THR A 180 1.80 -20.17 -11.83
CA THR A 180 1.76 -18.72 -12.06
C THR A 180 0.86 -18.06 -11.03
N SER A 181 1.01 -16.73 -10.85
CA SER A 181 0.20 -15.99 -9.89
C SER A 181 -1.31 -16.01 -10.23
N GLU A 182 -1.66 -16.04 -11.51
CA GLU A 182 -3.04 -16.15 -11.97
C GLU A 182 -3.60 -17.55 -11.71
N GLU A 183 -2.89 -18.61 -12.13
CA GLU A 183 -3.31 -20.00 -11.88
C GLU A 183 -3.50 -20.29 -10.39
N PHE A 184 -2.59 -19.78 -9.54
CA PHE A 184 -2.71 -19.92 -8.09
C PHE A 184 -4.01 -19.27 -7.58
N CYS A 185 -4.29 -18.04 -8.00
CA CYS A 185 -5.48 -17.31 -7.57
C CYS A 185 -6.77 -17.98 -8.04
N GLU A 186 -6.84 -18.39 -9.30
CA GLU A 186 -8.00 -19.08 -9.87
C GLU A 186 -8.27 -20.41 -9.17
N ARG A 187 -7.25 -21.23 -9.02
CA ARG A 187 -7.38 -22.53 -8.35
C ARG A 187 -7.77 -22.38 -6.89
N LEU A 188 -7.12 -21.47 -6.15
CA LEU A 188 -7.44 -21.21 -4.75
C LEU A 188 -8.90 -20.75 -4.58
N LEU A 189 -9.38 -19.91 -5.50
CA LEU A 189 -10.76 -19.45 -5.51
C LEU A 189 -11.74 -20.59 -5.77
N HIS A 190 -11.51 -21.39 -6.80
CA HIS A 190 -12.44 -22.46 -7.19
C HIS A 190 -12.41 -23.67 -6.25
N GLU A 191 -11.24 -24.04 -5.74
CA GLU A 191 -11.09 -25.23 -4.90
C GLU A 191 -11.37 -24.97 -3.41
N GLN A 192 -11.12 -23.75 -2.93
CA GLN A 192 -11.20 -23.43 -1.51
C GLN A 192 -11.99 -22.15 -1.19
N GLU A 193 -12.58 -21.49 -2.17
CA GLU A 193 -13.39 -20.26 -2.01
C GLU A 193 -12.62 -19.12 -1.29
N VAL A 194 -11.31 -19.02 -1.54
CA VAL A 194 -10.46 -17.95 -1.01
C VAL A 194 -9.97 -17.08 -2.16
N ALA A 195 -10.34 -15.81 -2.13
CA ALA A 195 -9.94 -14.83 -3.13
C ALA A 195 -8.69 -14.07 -2.68
N VAL A 196 -7.64 -14.10 -3.49
CA VAL A 196 -6.43 -13.28 -3.37
C VAL A 196 -6.16 -12.59 -4.71
N ILE A 197 -5.22 -11.66 -4.75
CA ILE A 197 -4.93 -10.91 -5.99
C ILE A 197 -3.61 -11.40 -6.56
N PRO A 198 -3.55 -11.77 -7.85
CA PRO A 198 -2.31 -12.20 -8.48
C PRO A 198 -1.28 -11.06 -8.51
N GLY A 199 -0.03 -11.39 -8.27
CA GLY A 199 1.05 -10.41 -8.26
C GLY A 199 1.29 -9.78 -9.63
N SER A 200 1.03 -10.50 -10.72
CA SER A 200 1.07 -9.99 -12.10
C SER A 200 0.22 -8.74 -12.31
N ALA A 201 -0.89 -8.57 -11.55
CA ALA A 201 -1.72 -7.36 -11.58
C ALA A 201 -1.00 -6.09 -11.13
N PHE A 202 0.15 -6.21 -10.44
CA PHE A 202 0.98 -5.10 -9.98
C PHE A 202 2.23 -4.88 -10.85
N GLY A 203 2.32 -5.55 -11.98
CA GLY A 203 3.42 -5.46 -12.92
C GLY A 203 4.24 -6.75 -12.99
N ALA A 204 5.16 -6.82 -13.96
CA ALA A 204 5.93 -8.02 -14.24
C ALA A 204 6.76 -8.52 -13.05
N SER A 205 7.28 -7.62 -12.22
CA SER A 205 8.03 -7.97 -11.01
C SER A 205 7.17 -8.56 -9.88
N GLY A 206 5.85 -8.51 -10.01
CA GLY A 206 4.93 -9.12 -9.06
C GLY A 206 4.62 -10.59 -9.38
N GLU A 207 5.02 -11.10 -10.55
CA GLU A 207 4.82 -12.51 -10.87
C GLU A 207 5.53 -13.42 -9.84
N GLY A 208 4.95 -14.58 -9.58
CA GLY A 208 5.40 -15.48 -8.52
C GLY A 208 4.97 -15.07 -7.10
N HIS A 209 4.14 -14.05 -6.97
CA HIS A 209 3.59 -13.57 -5.69
C HIS A 209 2.06 -13.43 -5.75
N VAL A 210 1.45 -13.34 -4.57
CA VAL A 210 0.02 -12.98 -4.44
C VAL A 210 -0.16 -11.94 -3.34
N ARG A 211 -1.11 -11.00 -3.54
CA ARG A 211 -1.46 -10.04 -2.50
C ARG A 211 -2.61 -10.54 -1.66
N ILE A 212 -2.43 -10.56 -0.35
CA ILE A 212 -3.45 -10.87 0.64
C ILE A 212 -3.71 -9.62 1.49
N SER A 213 -4.98 -9.28 1.71
CA SER A 213 -5.38 -8.21 2.63
C SER A 213 -5.70 -8.78 4.00
N TYR A 214 -5.17 -8.15 5.07
CA TYR A 214 -5.54 -8.50 6.44
C TYR A 214 -6.53 -7.51 7.08
N SER A 215 -7.25 -6.75 6.25
CA SER A 215 -8.34 -5.86 6.70
C SER A 215 -9.65 -6.60 7.03
N TYR A 216 -9.57 -7.89 7.31
CA TYR A 216 -10.67 -8.76 7.69
C TYR A 216 -10.62 -9.14 9.18
N SER A 217 -11.69 -9.73 9.72
CA SER A 217 -11.70 -10.23 11.10
C SER A 217 -10.71 -11.40 11.28
N MET A 218 -10.22 -11.58 12.52
CA MET A 218 -9.36 -12.74 12.84
C MET A 218 -10.00 -14.09 12.50
N ASN A 219 -11.32 -14.21 12.62
CA ASN A 219 -12.00 -15.45 12.28
C ASN A 219 -11.95 -15.73 10.78
N HIS A 220 -12.19 -14.72 9.95
CA HIS A 220 -12.03 -14.85 8.49
C HIS A 220 -10.60 -15.18 8.09
N LEU A 221 -9.60 -14.54 8.73
CA LEU A 221 -8.20 -14.84 8.44
C LEU A 221 -7.80 -16.27 8.83
N ARG A 222 -8.26 -16.76 9.98
CA ARG A 222 -8.04 -18.18 10.39
C ARG A 222 -8.66 -19.16 9.41
N GLU A 223 -9.89 -18.90 9.00
CA GLU A 223 -10.59 -19.74 8.02
C GLU A 223 -9.86 -19.72 6.66
N ALA A 224 -9.48 -18.55 6.16
CA ALA A 224 -8.73 -18.43 4.92
C ALA A 224 -7.37 -19.16 4.98
N CYS A 225 -6.64 -19.04 6.09
CA CYS A 225 -5.37 -19.76 6.29
C CYS A 225 -5.58 -21.28 6.33
N SER A 226 -6.65 -21.77 6.99
CA SER A 226 -6.98 -23.20 7.02
C SER A 226 -7.24 -23.74 5.62
N ARG A 227 -8.04 -23.02 4.83
CA ARG A 227 -8.38 -23.39 3.45
C ARG A 227 -7.16 -23.31 2.53
N MET A 228 -6.34 -22.28 2.66
CA MET A 228 -5.09 -22.16 1.89
C MET A 228 -4.11 -23.29 2.21
N ARG A 229 -3.98 -23.69 3.47
CA ARG A 229 -3.15 -24.85 3.88
C ARG A 229 -3.60 -26.12 3.19
N LYS A 230 -4.92 -26.41 3.21
CA LYS A 230 -5.50 -27.56 2.51
C LYS A 230 -5.21 -27.53 1.01
N PHE A 231 -5.33 -26.35 0.38
CA PHE A 231 -4.98 -26.18 -1.03
C PHE A 231 -3.52 -26.53 -1.31
N LEU A 232 -2.60 -26.02 -0.52
CA LEU A 232 -1.17 -26.30 -0.68
C LEU A 232 -0.81 -27.77 -0.42
N GLU A 233 -1.51 -28.43 0.50
CA GLU A 233 -1.36 -29.88 0.74
C GLU A 233 -1.82 -30.71 -0.46
N ASN A 234 -2.95 -30.34 -1.07
CA ASN A 234 -3.45 -30.98 -2.29
C ASN A 234 -2.47 -30.82 -3.45
N LEU A 235 -1.96 -29.61 -3.67
CA LEU A 235 -0.93 -29.35 -4.71
C LEU A 235 0.30 -30.25 -4.54
N LYS A 236 0.79 -30.43 -3.32
CA LYS A 236 1.94 -31.31 -3.03
C LYS A 236 1.65 -32.80 -3.30
N GLN A 237 0.38 -33.20 -3.24
CA GLN A 237 -0.02 -34.59 -3.58
C GLN A 237 -0.11 -34.80 -5.09
N GLU A 238 -0.55 -33.81 -5.84
CA GLU A 238 -0.63 -33.85 -7.31
C GLU A 238 0.75 -33.89 -7.98
N GLN A 239 1.78 -33.37 -7.31
CA GLN A 239 3.16 -33.31 -7.83
C GLN A 239 3.99 -34.58 -7.52
N LYS A 240 3.43 -35.54 -6.79
CA LYS A 240 4.06 -36.82 -6.44
C LYS A 240 3.64 -37.92 -7.39
#